data_865a8268bd7d153bc62fc4727778f458
#
_entry.id   865a8268bd7d153bc62fc4727778f458
#
_cell.length_a   1.000
_cell.length_b   1.000
_cell.length_c   1.000
_cell.angle_alpha   90.00
_cell.angle_beta   90.00
_cell.angle_gamma   90.00
#
_symmetry.space_group_name_H-M   'P 1'
#
loop_
_entity.id
_entity.type
_entity.pdbx_description
1 polymer ?
#
loop_
_entity_poly.entity_id
_entity_poly.type
_entity_poly.pdbx_seq_one_letter_code
_entity_poly.pdbx_strand_id
1 'polypeptide(L)'
;MYHKKANAFNSGFPASVKEVVLSGLTKTKRLFQTFNSKDNEKVIKVLERLNISDLIHKNIAELSGGQQQRVMIARALISEPAVLVLDEPTNGIDAKHVSEFYNTLDQLKQEGITIILVTHDIGVVADTATEVACLNKHLHFHGTTDEFKSLDEVEISKIYGHPVRFVDHQHNRECCN
;
A
#
# COMPACT_ATOMS: atom_id res chain seq x y z
N MET A 1 -13.67 -8.38 -13.67
CA MET A 1 -12.91 -7.71 -14.74
C MET A 1 -12.79 -6.23 -14.36
N TYR A 2 -11.84 -5.91 -13.48
CA TYR A 2 -11.60 -4.52 -13.06
C TYR A 2 -10.47 -3.96 -13.89
N HIS A 3 -10.83 -3.18 -14.90
CA HIS A 3 -9.88 -2.47 -15.74
C HIS A 3 -9.25 -1.30 -14.99
N LYS A 4 -7.91 -1.36 -14.88
CA LYS A 4 -6.97 -0.25 -15.04
C LYS A 4 -7.62 1.13 -15.05
N LYS A 5 -7.70 1.77 -13.89
CA LYS A 5 -7.78 3.22 -13.79
C LYS A 5 -6.71 3.70 -12.82
N ALA A 6 -5.48 3.67 -13.30
CA ALA A 6 -4.35 4.35 -12.68
C ALA A 6 -4.45 5.88 -12.77
N ASN A 7 -5.64 6.45 -12.80
CA ASN A 7 -5.90 7.88 -12.71
C ASN A 7 -7.33 8.08 -12.17
N ALA A 8 -7.60 7.56 -10.97
CA ALA A 8 -8.90 7.74 -10.33
C ALA A 8 -9.16 9.19 -9.91
N PHE A 9 -8.15 10.03 -9.91
CA PHE A 9 -8.27 11.47 -9.77
C PHE A 9 -8.01 12.13 -11.13
N ASN A 10 -8.96 11.95 -12.06
CA ASN A 10 -8.97 12.74 -13.29
C ASN A 10 -8.82 14.23 -12.94
N SER A 11 -8.06 14.96 -13.75
CA SER A 11 -7.65 16.35 -13.71
C SER A 11 -8.78 17.40 -13.53
N GLY A 12 -9.90 17.04 -12.92
CA GLY A 12 -11.07 17.90 -12.72
C GLY A 12 -11.68 17.84 -11.32
N PHE A 13 -11.21 17.00 -10.40
CA PHE A 13 -11.77 16.99 -9.05
C PHE A 13 -10.92 17.86 -8.11
N PRO A 14 -11.37 19.07 -7.76
CA PRO A 14 -10.59 20.02 -6.97
C PRO A 14 -10.68 19.69 -5.47
N ALA A 15 -10.11 18.53 -5.07
CA ALA A 15 -10.05 18.17 -3.66
C ALA A 15 -8.62 18.34 -3.11
N SER A 16 -8.51 18.99 -1.98
CA SER A 16 -7.27 19.03 -1.20
C SER A 16 -6.97 17.70 -0.54
N VAL A 17 -5.70 17.44 -0.25
CA VAL A 17 -5.27 16.28 0.55
C VAL A 17 -6.08 16.16 1.84
N LYS A 18 -6.28 17.30 2.54
CA LYS A 18 -7.09 17.36 3.76
C LYS A 18 -8.51 16.81 3.56
N GLU A 19 -9.20 17.23 2.50
CA GLU A 19 -10.57 16.79 2.21
C GLU A 19 -10.62 15.31 1.86
N VAL A 20 -9.65 14.83 1.09
CA VAL A 20 -9.53 13.40 0.75
C VAL A 20 -9.35 12.56 2.02
N VAL A 21 -8.44 12.97 2.91
CA VAL A 21 -8.19 12.24 4.16
C VAL A 21 -9.41 12.28 5.08
N LEU A 22 -10.05 13.45 5.26
CA LEU A 22 -11.29 13.59 6.05
C LEU A 22 -12.41 12.69 5.54
N SER A 23 -12.47 12.42 4.23
CA SER A 23 -13.47 11.52 3.67
C SER A 23 -13.39 10.08 4.23
N GLY A 24 -12.24 9.68 4.78
CA GLY A 24 -12.07 8.40 5.47
C GLY A 24 -12.92 8.25 6.74
N LEU A 25 -13.31 9.37 7.35
CA LEU A 25 -14.18 9.37 8.55
C LEU A 25 -15.68 9.30 8.24
N THR A 26 -16.09 9.38 6.98
CA THR A 26 -17.53 9.43 6.62
C THR A 26 -18.30 8.19 7.05
N LYS A 27 -17.66 7.03 7.13
CA LYS A 27 -18.29 5.79 7.62
C LYS A 27 -18.54 5.77 9.12
N THR A 28 -17.78 6.55 9.89
CA THR A 28 -17.87 6.61 11.35
C THR A 28 -18.76 7.75 11.83
N LYS A 29 -19.08 8.69 10.95
CA LYS A 29 -19.95 9.84 11.26
C LYS A 29 -21.38 9.58 10.83
N ARG A 30 -22.35 10.04 11.66
CA ARG A 30 -23.77 10.03 11.28
C ARG A 30 -24.03 10.99 10.11
N LEU A 31 -25.00 10.69 9.27
CA LEU A 31 -25.49 11.62 8.24
C LEU A 31 -25.71 13.01 8.86
N PHE A 32 -25.18 14.05 8.18
CA PHE A 32 -25.23 15.48 8.60
C PHE A 32 -24.25 15.90 9.70
N GLN A 33 -23.31 15.06 10.14
CA GLN A 33 -22.29 15.48 11.09
C GLN A 33 -21.13 16.19 10.37
N THR A 34 -20.90 17.47 10.68
CA THR A 34 -19.79 18.26 10.15
C THR A 34 -18.45 17.86 10.77
N PHE A 35 -17.36 18.05 10.04
CA PHE A 35 -16.02 17.86 10.57
C PHE A 35 -15.68 18.98 11.57
N ASN A 36 -15.04 18.62 12.67
CA ASN A 36 -14.69 19.54 13.76
C ASN A 36 -13.16 19.65 13.93
N SER A 37 -12.71 20.44 14.94
CA SER A 37 -11.30 20.64 15.22
C SER A 37 -10.55 19.33 15.53
N LYS A 38 -11.18 18.39 16.24
CA LYS A 38 -10.57 17.08 16.55
C LYS A 38 -10.35 16.23 15.29
N ASP A 39 -11.24 16.33 14.31
CA ASP A 39 -11.04 15.64 13.02
C ASP A 39 -9.85 16.23 12.26
N ASN A 40 -9.68 17.56 12.31
CA ASN A 40 -8.52 18.23 11.71
C ASN A 40 -7.21 17.82 12.39
N GLU A 41 -7.19 17.67 13.71
CA GLU A 41 -6.03 17.16 14.45
C GLU A 41 -5.70 15.72 14.04
N LYS A 42 -6.70 14.87 13.84
CA LYS A 42 -6.49 13.50 13.31
C LYS A 42 -5.87 13.52 11.91
N VAL A 43 -6.31 14.42 11.03
CA VAL A 43 -5.71 14.58 9.70
C VAL A 43 -4.22 14.92 9.83
N ILE A 44 -3.88 15.92 10.65
CA ILE A 44 -2.48 16.34 10.83
C ILE A 44 -1.64 15.15 11.31
N LYS A 45 -2.07 14.45 12.37
CA LYS A 45 -1.36 13.29 12.94
C LYS A 45 -1.13 12.18 11.92
N VAL A 46 -2.14 11.83 11.11
CA VAL A 46 -1.98 10.76 10.13
C VAL A 46 -1.07 11.17 8.96
N LEU A 47 -1.09 12.45 8.56
CA LEU A 47 -0.19 12.97 7.53
C LEU A 47 1.26 13.06 8.02
N GLU A 48 1.50 13.45 9.28
CA GLU A 48 2.82 13.43 9.92
C GLU A 48 3.40 12.01 9.98
N ARG A 49 2.57 11.03 10.39
CA ARG A 49 2.94 9.61 10.43
C ARG A 49 3.41 9.07 9.08
N LEU A 50 2.88 9.61 7.99
CA LEU A 50 3.22 9.21 6.62
C LEU A 50 4.24 10.15 5.96
N ASN A 51 4.79 11.13 6.69
CA ASN A 51 5.74 12.14 6.20
C ASN A 51 5.26 12.92 4.97
N ILE A 52 3.98 13.35 4.99
CA ILE A 52 3.33 14.14 3.92
C ILE A 52 2.51 15.31 4.48
N SER A 53 2.81 15.81 5.67
CA SER A 53 2.07 16.92 6.29
C SER A 53 2.19 18.23 5.51
N ASP A 54 3.29 18.44 4.78
CA ASP A 54 3.53 19.57 3.90
C ASP A 54 2.56 19.62 2.69
N LEU A 55 1.90 18.50 2.39
CA LEU A 55 0.97 18.38 1.28
C LEU A 55 -0.49 18.67 1.65
N ILE A 56 -0.81 18.94 2.92
CA ILE A 56 -2.18 19.03 3.46
C ILE A 56 -3.12 19.94 2.66
N HIS A 57 -2.60 21.04 2.12
CA HIS A 57 -3.37 22.04 1.35
C HIS A 57 -3.24 21.88 -0.17
N LYS A 58 -2.37 20.95 -0.65
CA LYS A 58 -2.21 20.73 -2.08
C LYS A 58 -3.42 20.01 -2.67
N ASN A 59 -3.68 20.28 -3.95
CA ASN A 59 -4.66 19.50 -4.70
C ASN A 59 -4.09 18.10 -4.96
N ILE A 60 -4.90 17.04 -4.74
CA ILE A 60 -4.45 15.66 -4.92
C ILE A 60 -4.02 15.37 -6.37
N ALA A 61 -4.59 16.06 -7.35
CA ALA A 61 -4.23 15.90 -8.76
C ALA A 61 -2.83 16.44 -9.11
N GLU A 62 -2.24 17.29 -8.25
CA GLU A 62 -0.89 17.87 -8.43
C GLU A 62 0.20 16.97 -7.85
N LEU A 63 -0.17 15.91 -7.15
CA LEU A 63 0.76 15.02 -6.46
C LEU A 63 1.36 13.96 -7.39
N SER A 64 2.60 13.55 -7.11
CA SER A 64 3.18 12.36 -7.73
C SER A 64 2.40 11.09 -7.34
N GLY A 65 2.51 10.00 -8.13
CA GLY A 65 1.85 8.73 -7.85
C GLY A 65 2.13 8.21 -6.45
N GLY A 66 3.38 8.25 -5.99
CA GLY A 66 3.75 7.84 -4.63
C GLY A 66 3.15 8.73 -3.54
N GLN A 67 3.06 10.05 -3.77
CA GLN A 67 2.38 10.97 -2.85
C GLN A 67 0.88 10.70 -2.78
N GLN A 68 0.23 10.50 -3.94
CA GLN A 68 -1.19 10.13 -3.99
C GLN A 68 -1.46 8.83 -3.23
N GLN A 69 -0.59 7.83 -3.39
CA GLN A 69 -0.71 6.57 -2.69
C GLN A 69 -0.61 6.74 -1.16
N ARG A 70 0.35 7.53 -0.66
CA ARG A 70 0.44 7.85 0.78
C ARG A 70 -0.81 8.60 1.29
N VAL A 71 -1.40 9.49 0.50
CA VAL A 71 -2.67 10.15 0.83
C VAL A 71 -3.82 9.15 0.91
N MET A 72 -3.87 8.14 0.03
CA MET A 72 -4.89 7.09 0.10
C MET A 72 -4.72 6.20 1.33
N ILE A 73 -3.49 5.90 1.74
CA ILE A 73 -3.21 5.22 3.02
C ILE A 73 -3.66 6.11 4.19
N ALA A 74 -3.32 7.41 4.20
CA ALA A 74 -3.77 8.34 5.24
C ALA A 74 -5.30 8.34 5.38
N ARG A 75 -6.01 8.35 4.25
CA ARG A 75 -7.47 8.26 4.21
C ARG A 75 -8.00 6.97 4.84
N ALA A 76 -7.32 5.85 4.65
CA ALA A 76 -7.70 4.59 5.28
C ALA A 76 -7.38 4.58 6.79
N LEU A 77 -6.22 5.11 7.17
CA LEU A 77 -5.73 5.11 8.55
C LEU A 77 -6.45 6.07 9.49
N ILE A 78 -7.07 7.16 8.98
CA ILE A 78 -7.73 8.15 9.83
C ILE A 78 -8.89 7.57 10.66
N SER A 79 -9.46 6.45 10.22
CA SER A 79 -10.49 5.70 10.94
C SER A 79 -9.93 4.69 11.95
N GLU A 80 -8.61 4.64 12.14
CA GLU A 80 -7.90 3.75 13.05
C GLU A 80 -8.25 2.27 12.84
N PRO A 81 -8.07 1.74 11.61
CA PRO A 81 -8.47 0.37 11.30
C PRO A 81 -7.49 -0.64 11.93
N ALA A 82 -8.01 -1.80 12.37
CA ALA A 82 -7.18 -2.92 12.78
C ALA A 82 -6.55 -3.67 11.58
N VAL A 83 -7.19 -3.57 10.40
CA VAL A 83 -6.76 -4.25 9.16
C VAL A 83 -6.73 -3.26 8.01
N LEU A 84 -5.62 -3.22 7.28
CA LEU A 84 -5.44 -2.43 6.05
C LEU A 84 -5.30 -3.39 4.86
N VAL A 85 -6.19 -3.25 3.87
CA VAL A 85 -6.16 -4.04 2.62
C VAL A 85 -5.68 -3.16 1.48
N LEU A 86 -4.63 -3.58 0.80
CA LEU A 86 -4.00 -2.88 -0.31
C LEU A 86 -3.98 -3.77 -1.55
N ASP A 87 -4.53 -3.27 -2.65
CA ASP A 87 -4.59 -3.97 -3.93
C ASP A 87 -3.66 -3.27 -4.92
N GLU A 88 -2.60 -3.97 -5.36
CA GLU A 88 -1.56 -3.48 -6.27
C GLU A 88 -1.05 -2.08 -5.92
N PRO A 89 -0.61 -1.84 -4.66
CA PRO A 89 -0.40 -0.47 -4.17
C PRO A 89 0.83 0.22 -4.77
N THR A 90 1.72 -0.50 -5.43
CA THR A 90 2.91 0.07 -6.08
C THR A 90 2.70 0.44 -7.54
N ASN A 91 1.52 0.16 -8.10
CA ASN A 91 1.19 0.56 -9.45
C ASN A 91 1.20 2.09 -9.62
N GLY A 92 2.09 2.58 -10.51
CA GLY A 92 2.25 4.02 -10.75
C GLY A 92 3.22 4.73 -9.80
N ILE A 93 3.90 3.98 -8.93
CA ILE A 93 5.03 4.48 -8.16
C ILE A 93 6.32 4.16 -8.95
N ASP A 94 7.21 5.13 -9.06
CA ASP A 94 8.53 4.86 -9.65
C ASP A 94 9.38 3.97 -8.73
N ALA A 95 10.27 3.17 -9.32
CA ALA A 95 11.07 2.18 -8.59
C ALA A 95 11.89 2.77 -7.42
N LYS A 96 12.26 4.05 -7.50
CA LYS A 96 13.02 4.73 -6.44
C LYS A 96 12.20 4.90 -5.16
N HIS A 97 10.89 5.09 -5.27
CA HIS A 97 10.00 5.34 -4.12
C HIS A 97 9.28 4.07 -3.62
N VAL A 98 9.42 2.94 -4.32
CA VAL A 98 8.80 1.67 -3.91
C VAL A 98 9.34 1.20 -2.56
N SER A 99 10.65 1.29 -2.33
CA SER A 99 11.26 0.91 -1.04
C SER A 99 10.78 1.77 0.13
N GLU A 100 10.62 3.08 -0.08
CA GLU A 100 10.07 3.98 0.94
C GLU A 100 8.61 3.64 1.28
N PHE A 101 7.84 3.21 0.28
CA PHE A 101 6.47 2.77 0.46
C PHE A 101 6.41 1.51 1.36
N TYR A 102 7.23 0.50 1.09
CA TYR A 102 7.27 -0.72 1.91
C TYR A 102 7.80 -0.47 3.33
N ASN A 103 8.78 0.41 3.50
CA ASN A 103 9.22 0.85 4.83
C ASN A 103 8.06 1.47 5.63
N THR A 104 7.19 2.22 4.96
CA THR A 104 5.99 2.77 5.61
C THR A 104 5.02 1.66 6.05
N LEU A 105 4.83 0.62 5.23
CA LEU A 105 3.99 -0.52 5.61
C LEU A 105 4.59 -1.30 6.79
N ASP A 106 5.90 -1.49 6.82
CA ASP A 106 6.57 -2.14 7.95
C ASP A 106 6.40 -1.37 9.27
N GLN A 107 6.47 -0.04 9.24
CA GLN A 107 6.18 0.80 10.40
C GLN A 107 4.73 0.57 10.88
N LEU A 108 3.75 0.59 9.98
CA LEU A 108 2.35 0.34 10.32
C LEU A 108 2.14 -1.06 10.92
N LYS A 109 2.83 -2.07 10.40
CA LYS A 109 2.82 -3.44 10.94
C LYS A 109 3.38 -3.48 12.37
N GLN A 110 4.49 -2.79 12.64
CA GLN A 110 5.10 -2.70 13.99
C GLN A 110 4.16 -2.00 14.98
N GLU A 111 3.31 -1.09 14.52
CA GLU A 111 2.28 -0.43 15.33
C GLU A 111 1.04 -1.32 15.56
N GLY A 112 1.04 -2.57 15.09
CA GLY A 112 -0.01 -3.56 15.33
C GLY A 112 -1.13 -3.57 14.29
N ILE A 113 -0.98 -2.88 13.15
CA ILE A 113 -1.95 -2.95 12.06
C ILE A 113 -1.69 -4.22 11.24
N THR A 114 -2.71 -5.04 11.07
CA THR A 114 -2.66 -6.17 10.13
C THR A 114 -2.73 -5.64 8.70
N ILE A 115 -1.78 -6.00 7.84
CA ILE A 115 -1.74 -5.58 6.45
C ILE A 115 -2.00 -6.78 5.54
N ILE A 116 -3.01 -6.66 4.68
CA ILE A 116 -3.27 -7.61 3.60
C ILE A 116 -2.85 -6.94 2.30
N LEU A 117 -1.84 -7.48 1.65
CA LEU A 117 -1.29 -6.97 0.41
C LEU A 117 -1.63 -7.93 -0.74
N VAL A 118 -2.32 -7.43 -1.75
CA VAL A 118 -2.54 -8.15 -3.01
C VAL A 118 -1.57 -7.60 -4.04
N THR A 119 -0.70 -8.43 -4.57
CA THR A 119 0.31 -8.05 -5.57
C THR A 119 0.71 -9.24 -6.43
N HIS A 120 1.24 -8.96 -7.59
CA HIS A 120 1.88 -9.94 -8.48
C HIS A 120 3.42 -9.93 -8.38
N ASP A 121 3.98 -9.05 -7.55
CA ASP A 121 5.43 -8.95 -7.34
C ASP A 121 5.91 -9.94 -6.29
N ILE A 122 6.45 -11.07 -6.75
CA ILE A 122 6.92 -12.18 -5.90
C ILE A 122 8.12 -11.73 -5.05
N GLY A 123 9.02 -10.90 -5.58
CA GLY A 123 10.21 -10.43 -4.87
C GLY A 123 9.82 -9.67 -3.62
N VAL A 124 8.87 -8.76 -3.75
CA VAL A 124 8.33 -7.98 -2.63
C VAL A 124 7.68 -8.87 -1.58
N VAL A 125 6.85 -9.84 -2.02
CA VAL A 125 6.18 -10.77 -1.10
C VAL A 125 7.21 -11.52 -0.27
N ALA A 126 8.27 -12.02 -0.91
CA ALA A 126 9.32 -12.76 -0.24
C ALA A 126 10.06 -11.94 0.84
N ASP A 127 10.20 -10.63 0.64
CA ASP A 127 10.99 -9.78 1.55
C ASP A 127 10.18 -9.13 2.68
N THR A 128 8.87 -8.92 2.49
CA THR A 128 8.06 -8.09 3.39
C THR A 128 6.93 -8.84 4.10
N ALA A 129 6.41 -9.91 3.49
CA ALA A 129 5.29 -10.64 4.06
C ALA A 129 5.73 -11.57 5.21
N THR A 130 4.82 -11.87 6.13
CA THR A 130 4.98 -12.91 7.15
C THR A 130 4.32 -14.22 6.71
N GLU A 131 3.20 -14.11 6.02
CA GLU A 131 2.45 -15.22 5.44
C GLU A 131 2.11 -14.92 3.99
N VAL A 132 2.02 -15.94 3.17
CA VAL A 132 1.72 -15.86 1.75
C VAL A 132 0.56 -16.78 1.41
N ALA A 133 -0.37 -16.27 0.60
CA ALA A 133 -1.45 -17.04 0.01
C ALA A 133 -1.45 -16.85 -1.51
N CYS A 134 -1.24 -17.91 -2.28
CA CYS A 134 -1.26 -17.87 -3.73
C CYS A 134 -2.61 -18.35 -4.27
N LEU A 135 -3.32 -17.44 -4.93
CA LEU A 135 -4.67 -17.61 -5.43
C LEU A 135 -4.72 -17.53 -6.97
N ASN A 136 -5.20 -18.57 -7.61
CA ASN A 136 -5.57 -18.57 -9.02
C ASN A 136 -6.82 -19.44 -9.19
N LYS A 137 -8.02 -18.89 -9.06
CA LYS A 137 -9.33 -19.56 -8.94
C LYS A 137 -9.43 -20.51 -7.74
N HIS A 138 -8.33 -21.16 -7.36
CA HIS A 138 -8.18 -22.03 -6.19
C HIS A 138 -7.01 -21.53 -5.35
N LEU A 139 -6.99 -21.90 -4.08
CA LEU A 139 -5.85 -21.67 -3.20
C LEU A 139 -4.79 -22.73 -3.53
N HIS A 140 -3.67 -22.29 -4.11
CA HIS A 140 -2.58 -23.18 -4.50
C HIS A 140 -1.53 -23.33 -3.41
N PHE A 141 -1.32 -22.28 -2.63
CA PHE A 141 -0.38 -22.25 -1.51
C PHE A 141 -0.92 -21.34 -0.39
N HIS A 142 -0.69 -21.72 0.85
CA HIS A 142 -0.84 -20.88 2.04
C HIS A 142 0.16 -21.36 3.09
N GLY A 143 1.00 -20.45 3.57
CA GLY A 143 2.04 -20.74 4.55
C GLY A 143 2.89 -19.53 4.86
N THR A 144 3.93 -19.74 5.62
CA THR A 144 4.91 -18.71 5.95
C THR A 144 5.74 -18.30 4.74
N THR A 145 6.37 -17.12 4.81
CA THR A 145 7.28 -16.67 3.75
C THR A 145 8.48 -17.61 3.58
N ASP A 146 8.96 -18.23 4.67
CA ASP A 146 10.07 -19.17 4.59
C ASP A 146 9.67 -20.46 3.87
N GLU A 147 8.48 -20.98 4.12
CA GLU A 147 7.91 -22.11 3.38
C GLU A 147 7.73 -21.74 1.89
N PHE A 148 7.24 -20.54 1.59
CA PHE A 148 7.09 -20.05 0.22
C PHE A 148 8.44 -19.97 -0.52
N LYS A 149 9.48 -19.46 0.13
CA LYS A 149 10.84 -19.39 -0.43
C LYS A 149 11.48 -20.77 -0.66
N SER A 150 11.01 -21.79 0.04
CA SER A 150 11.51 -23.16 -0.11
C SER A 150 10.88 -23.92 -1.30
N LEU A 151 9.82 -23.37 -1.93
CA LEU A 151 9.19 -23.95 -3.11
C LEU A 151 10.16 -23.93 -4.29
N ASP A 152 10.16 -25.03 -5.04
CA ASP A 152 10.96 -25.09 -6.26
C ASP A 152 10.32 -24.33 -7.45
N GLU A 153 11.10 -24.10 -8.50
CA GLU A 153 10.62 -23.36 -9.69
C GLU A 153 9.44 -24.07 -10.39
N VAL A 154 9.34 -25.40 -10.24
CA VAL A 154 8.26 -26.20 -10.84
C VAL A 154 6.96 -26.00 -10.06
N GLU A 155 7.02 -25.97 -8.74
CA GLU A 155 5.87 -25.71 -7.87
C GLU A 155 5.34 -24.31 -8.09
N ILE A 156 6.22 -23.31 -8.13
CA ILE A 156 5.85 -21.93 -8.38
C ILE A 156 5.28 -21.73 -9.78
N SER A 157 5.89 -22.36 -10.80
CA SER A 157 5.35 -22.32 -12.18
C SER A 157 3.95 -22.92 -12.29
N LYS A 158 3.62 -23.93 -11.49
CA LYS A 158 2.25 -24.47 -11.42
C LYS A 158 1.26 -23.49 -10.81
N ILE A 159 1.68 -22.74 -9.78
CA ILE A 159 0.87 -21.71 -9.12
C ILE A 159 0.52 -20.59 -10.11
N TYR A 160 1.50 -20.14 -10.89
CA TYR A 160 1.33 -19.02 -11.82
C TYR A 160 0.81 -19.43 -13.20
N GLY A 161 0.84 -20.73 -13.53
CA GLY A 161 0.40 -21.25 -14.83
C GLY A 161 1.36 -20.95 -16.01
N HIS A 162 2.56 -20.44 -15.72
CA HIS A 162 3.63 -20.19 -16.68
C HIS A 162 5.00 -20.34 -15.99
N PRO A 163 6.09 -20.58 -16.75
CA PRO A 163 7.42 -20.69 -16.18
C PRO A 163 7.82 -19.41 -15.43
N VAL A 164 8.16 -19.54 -14.16
CA VAL A 164 8.66 -18.45 -13.30
C VAL A 164 10.08 -18.82 -12.89
N ARG A 165 11.00 -17.84 -12.96
CA ARG A 165 12.35 -17.93 -12.40
C ARG A 165 12.51 -16.87 -11.33
N PHE A 166 13.03 -17.27 -10.18
CA PHE A 166 13.50 -16.28 -9.20
C PHE A 166 14.75 -15.61 -9.76
N VAL A 167 14.69 -14.30 -9.91
CA VAL A 167 15.90 -13.51 -10.09
C VAL A 167 16.34 -13.08 -8.70
N ASP A 168 17.35 -13.76 -8.17
CA ASP A 168 17.96 -13.39 -6.90
C ASP A 168 18.69 -12.05 -7.11
N HIS A 169 18.04 -10.96 -6.70
CA HIS A 169 18.66 -9.66 -6.62
C HIS A 169 19.48 -9.60 -5.33
N GLN A 170 20.64 -10.29 -5.35
CA GLN A 170 21.68 -10.01 -4.36
C GLN A 170 22.05 -8.53 -4.48
N HIS A 171 21.47 -7.69 -3.64
CA HIS A 171 22.01 -6.36 -3.42
C HIS A 171 23.40 -6.51 -2.79
N ASN A 172 24.40 -6.55 -3.67
CA ASN A 172 25.81 -6.40 -3.29
C ASN A 172 25.96 -5.08 -2.53
N ARG A 173 25.98 -5.17 -1.20
CA ARG A 173 26.33 -4.07 -0.28
C ARG A 173 27.84 -3.84 -0.26
N GLU A 174 28.50 -3.96 -1.40
CA GLU A 174 29.93 -3.66 -1.54
C GLU A 174 30.13 -2.70 -2.69
N CYS A 175 30.04 -1.41 -2.43
CA CYS A 175 30.74 -0.36 -3.15
C CYS A 175 30.57 0.97 -2.41
N CYS A 176 31.31 1.18 -1.32
CA CYS A 176 31.78 2.49 -0.89
C CYS A 176 32.94 2.27 0.09
N ASN A 177 34.13 2.10 -0.48
CA ASN A 177 35.39 2.51 0.15
C ASN A 177 35.92 3.72 -0.60
#